data_b96cf3c36e1028ba1755c484880f445a
#
_entry.id   b96cf3c36e1028ba1755c484880f445a
#
_cell.length_a   1.000
_cell.length_b   1.000
_cell.length_c   1.000
_cell.angle_alpha   90.00
_cell.angle_beta   90.00
_cell.angle_gamma   90.00
#
_symmetry.space_group_name_H-M   'P 1'
#
loop_
_entity.id
_entity.type
_entity.pdbx_description
1 polymer ?
#
loop_
_entity_poly.entity_id
_entity_poly.type
_entity_poly.pdbx_seq_one_letter_code
_entity_poly.pdbx_strand_id
1 'polypeptide(L)'
;ILTLAATGSEMNKNAVISNMNTNDKIGTSHWDMIPKTSILDPSYMYTLPAIQTAAGTADIMSHIFENYFKREKGAFIQDRFSEGILEACIKYCPIALKEPENYEARAN
;
A
#
# COMPACT_ATOMS: atom_id res chain seq x y z
N ILE A 1 3.97 13.12 -3.85
CA ILE A 1 4.80 12.42 -2.87
C ILE A 1 3.93 11.42 -2.13
N LEU A 2 4.37 10.17 -2.08
CA LEU A 2 3.72 9.12 -1.31
C LEU A 2 4.09 9.26 0.18
N THR A 3 3.09 9.24 1.05
CA THR A 3 3.27 9.37 2.51
C THR A 3 2.72 8.17 3.28
N LEU A 4 2.00 7.28 2.62
CA LEU A 4 1.45 6.05 3.18
C LEU A 4 1.49 4.95 2.11
N ALA A 5 2.18 3.88 2.39
CA ALA A 5 2.15 2.67 1.56
C ALA A 5 0.76 2.03 1.56
N ALA A 6 0.47 1.15 0.60
CA ALA A 6 -0.79 0.45 0.36
C ALA A 6 -1.86 1.22 -0.41
N THR A 7 -1.79 2.54 -0.54
CA THR A 7 -2.84 3.33 -1.19
C THR A 7 -2.84 3.25 -2.73
N GLY A 8 -1.69 2.91 -3.35
CA GLY A 8 -1.51 2.96 -4.80
C GLY A 8 -1.72 4.35 -5.42
N SER A 9 -1.78 5.40 -4.59
CA SER A 9 -2.10 6.77 -5.03
C SER A 9 -1.03 7.35 -5.98
N GLU A 10 0.15 6.77 -6.02
CA GLU A 10 1.24 7.16 -6.92
C GLU A 10 0.97 6.82 -8.38
N MET A 11 0.00 5.93 -8.67
CA MET A 11 -0.25 5.48 -10.04
C MET A 11 -1.72 5.16 -10.35
N ASN A 12 -2.66 5.46 -9.47
CA ASN A 12 -4.08 5.22 -9.73
C ASN A 12 -4.85 6.52 -10.01
N LYS A 13 -6.07 6.38 -10.52
CA LYS A 13 -6.99 7.47 -10.87
C LYS A 13 -8.08 7.71 -9.84
N ASN A 14 -7.97 7.09 -8.67
CA ASN A 14 -9.04 7.06 -7.68
C ASN A 14 -8.72 7.99 -6.52
N ALA A 15 -9.73 8.61 -5.96
CA ALA A 15 -9.66 9.30 -4.68
C ALA A 15 -10.88 8.96 -3.83
N VAL A 16 -10.68 8.95 -2.52
CA VAL A 16 -11.75 8.77 -1.55
C VAL A 16 -11.75 9.98 -0.61
N ILE A 17 -12.89 10.66 -0.54
CA ILE A 17 -13.05 11.86 0.26
C ILE A 17 -14.04 11.56 1.39
N SER A 18 -13.64 11.81 2.63
CA SER A 18 -14.47 11.63 3.80
C SER A 18 -15.00 12.97 4.29
N ASN A 19 -16.33 13.09 4.46
CA ASN A 19 -16.94 14.21 5.13
C ASN A 19 -17.23 13.83 6.58
N MET A 20 -16.44 14.36 7.49
CA MET A 20 -16.54 14.03 8.92
C MET A 20 -17.82 14.57 9.58
N ASN A 21 -18.48 15.56 8.98
CA ASN A 21 -19.73 16.12 9.53
C ASN A 21 -20.94 15.24 9.25
N THR A 22 -20.91 14.52 8.13
CA THR A 22 -22.01 13.65 7.68
C THR A 22 -21.66 12.17 7.76
N ASN A 23 -20.40 11.84 8.09
CA ASN A 23 -19.85 10.47 8.05
C ASN A 23 -19.94 9.81 6.66
N ASP A 24 -20.01 10.61 5.61
CA ASP A 24 -20.00 10.10 4.25
C ASP A 24 -18.57 9.78 3.79
N LYS A 25 -18.41 8.70 3.05
CA LYS A 25 -17.17 8.31 2.40
C LYS A 25 -17.43 8.12 0.91
N ILE A 26 -17.02 9.10 0.10
CA ILE A 26 -17.36 9.19 -1.31
C ILE A 26 -16.12 8.87 -2.14
N GLY A 27 -16.21 7.83 -2.99
CA GLY A 27 -15.22 7.51 -3.99
C GLY A 27 -15.43 8.31 -5.27
N THR A 28 -14.35 8.81 -5.85
CA THR A 28 -14.34 9.45 -7.18
C THR A 28 -13.18 8.92 -8.01
N SER A 29 -13.30 9.03 -9.34
CA SER A 29 -12.31 8.49 -10.27
C SER A 29 -12.35 9.28 -11.57
N HIS A 30 -11.19 9.73 -12.06
CA HIS A 30 -11.04 10.36 -13.36
C HIS A 30 -9.64 10.11 -13.94
N TRP A 31 -9.53 9.97 -15.25
CA TRP A 31 -8.23 9.70 -15.90
C TRP A 31 -7.19 10.80 -15.67
N ASP A 32 -7.61 12.06 -15.59
CA ASP A 32 -6.70 13.18 -15.32
C ASP A 32 -6.17 13.21 -13.87
N MET A 33 -6.68 12.35 -12.99
CA MET A 33 -6.19 12.21 -11.61
C MET A 33 -4.94 11.33 -11.51
N ILE A 34 -4.58 10.60 -12.56
CA ILE A 34 -3.35 9.80 -12.58
C ILE A 34 -2.15 10.75 -12.49
N PRO A 35 -1.28 10.62 -11.48
CA PRO A 35 -0.09 11.46 -11.38
C PRO A 35 0.82 11.28 -12.60
N LYS A 36 1.27 12.38 -13.19
CA LYS A 36 2.26 12.36 -14.28
C LYS A 36 3.67 12.03 -13.76
N THR A 37 3.92 12.35 -12.51
CA THR A 37 5.20 12.08 -11.84
C THR A 37 4.91 11.81 -10.38
N SER A 38 5.49 10.73 -9.86
CA SER A 38 5.36 10.36 -8.46
C SER A 38 6.73 10.27 -7.79
N ILE A 39 6.83 10.79 -6.58
CA ILE A 39 8.02 10.71 -5.76
C ILE A 39 7.72 9.72 -4.63
N LEU A 40 8.53 8.66 -4.58
CA LEU A 40 8.47 7.61 -3.57
C LEU A 40 9.77 7.68 -2.77
N ASP A 41 9.73 8.38 -1.66
CA ASP A 41 10.83 8.48 -0.72
C ASP A 41 10.38 7.90 0.63
N PRO A 42 10.96 6.77 1.04
CA PRO A 42 10.58 6.08 2.28
C PRO A 42 10.72 6.95 3.54
N SER A 43 11.58 7.97 3.52
CA SER A 43 11.79 8.85 4.67
C SER A 43 10.53 9.63 5.07
N TYR A 44 9.63 9.90 4.14
CA TYR A 44 8.34 10.55 4.44
C TYR A 44 7.39 9.69 5.29
N MET A 45 7.70 8.40 5.45
CA MET A 45 6.92 7.49 6.29
C MET A 45 7.49 7.30 7.70
N TYR A 46 8.61 7.96 8.07
CA TYR A 46 9.23 7.80 9.39
C TYR A 46 8.34 8.26 10.54
N THR A 47 7.54 9.30 10.31
CA THR A 47 6.61 9.86 11.31
C THR A 47 5.23 9.18 11.31
N LEU A 48 5.05 8.14 10.48
CA LEU A 48 3.77 7.43 10.40
C LEU A 48 3.50 6.68 11.71
N PRO A 49 2.32 6.85 12.33
CA PRO A 49 1.96 6.08 13.51
C PRO A 49 2.03 4.57 13.27
N ALA A 50 2.50 3.81 14.27
CA ALA A 50 2.66 2.36 14.17
C ALA A 50 1.39 1.64 13.72
N ILE A 51 0.21 2.10 14.17
CA ILE A 51 -1.08 1.54 13.76
C ILE A 51 -1.32 1.70 12.25
N GLN A 52 -0.88 2.80 11.65
CA GLN A 52 -1.02 3.03 10.21
C GLN A 52 -0.05 2.14 9.41
N THR A 53 1.15 1.92 9.92
CA THR A 53 2.11 0.97 9.31
C THR A 53 1.52 -0.45 9.33
N ALA A 54 0.98 -0.90 10.46
CA ALA A 54 0.37 -2.21 10.59
C ALA A 54 -0.87 -2.37 9.69
N ALA A 55 -1.76 -1.36 9.69
CA ALA A 55 -2.97 -1.37 8.88
C ALA A 55 -2.64 -1.36 7.37
N GLY A 56 -1.67 -0.54 6.95
CA GLY A 56 -1.22 -0.50 5.55
C GLY A 56 -0.62 -1.83 5.10
N THR A 57 0.18 -2.49 5.95
CA THR A 57 0.71 -3.82 5.64
C THR A 57 -0.41 -4.86 5.52
N ALA A 58 -1.39 -4.85 6.41
CA ALA A 58 -2.54 -5.74 6.33
C ALA A 58 -3.37 -5.50 5.05
N ASP A 59 -3.51 -4.24 4.65
CA ASP A 59 -4.20 -3.85 3.40
C ASP A 59 -3.46 -4.35 2.16
N ILE A 60 -2.12 -4.21 2.10
CA ILE A 60 -1.29 -4.78 1.04
C ILE A 60 -1.52 -6.29 0.95
N MET A 61 -1.43 -7.01 2.07
CA MET A 61 -1.62 -8.46 2.10
C MET A 61 -3.03 -8.85 1.64
N SER A 62 -4.07 -8.11 2.04
CA SER A 62 -5.46 -8.34 1.62
C SER A 62 -5.60 -8.23 0.10
N HIS A 63 -5.09 -7.18 -0.51
CA HIS A 63 -5.12 -7.00 -1.96
C HIS A 63 -4.35 -8.08 -2.72
N ILE A 64 -3.26 -8.56 -2.16
CA ILE A 64 -2.50 -9.67 -2.74
C ILE A 64 -3.30 -10.97 -2.66
N PHE A 65 -3.91 -11.27 -1.53
CA PHE A 65 -4.74 -12.46 -1.38
C PHE A 65 -5.95 -12.46 -2.33
N GLU A 66 -6.59 -11.32 -2.58
CA GLU A 66 -7.66 -11.21 -3.57
C GLU A 66 -7.22 -11.68 -4.97
N ASN A 67 -5.98 -11.40 -5.34
CA ASN A 67 -5.41 -11.82 -6.61
C ASN A 67 -4.87 -13.26 -6.58
N TYR A 68 -4.23 -13.66 -5.50
CA TYR A 68 -3.58 -14.95 -5.35
C TYR A 68 -4.59 -16.11 -5.27
N PHE A 69 -5.74 -15.90 -4.61
CA PHE A 69 -6.77 -16.94 -4.46
C PHE A 69 -7.76 -17.00 -5.63
N LYS A 70 -7.50 -16.34 -6.75
CA LYS A 70 -8.31 -16.48 -7.95
C LYS A 70 -8.27 -17.92 -8.47
N ARG A 71 -9.40 -18.33 -9.06
CA ARG A 71 -9.54 -19.70 -9.63
C ARG A 71 -8.83 -19.90 -10.98
N GLU A 72 -8.26 -18.85 -11.55
CA GLU A 72 -7.56 -18.90 -12.82
C GLU A 72 -6.26 -19.69 -12.69
N LYS A 73 -6.08 -20.66 -13.57
CA LYS A 73 -4.86 -21.47 -13.65
C LYS A 73 -3.86 -20.84 -14.63
N GLY A 74 -2.56 -20.98 -14.34
CA GLY A 74 -1.50 -20.55 -15.26
C GLY A 74 -0.96 -19.14 -15.05
N ALA A 75 -1.25 -18.52 -13.90
CA ALA A 75 -0.76 -17.20 -13.52
C ALA A 75 0.63 -17.24 -12.82
N PHE A 76 1.55 -18.11 -13.27
CA PHE A 76 2.81 -18.41 -12.58
C PHE A 76 3.62 -17.17 -12.20
N ILE A 77 3.76 -16.19 -13.10
CA ILE A 77 4.54 -14.98 -12.83
C ILE A 77 3.83 -14.13 -11.75
N GLN A 78 2.52 -13.95 -11.87
CA GLN A 78 1.72 -13.20 -10.89
C GLN A 78 1.78 -13.86 -9.51
N ASP A 79 1.74 -15.18 -9.45
CA ASP A 79 1.87 -15.93 -8.21
C ASP A 79 3.23 -15.69 -7.54
N ARG A 80 4.33 -15.71 -8.32
CA ARG A 80 5.68 -15.42 -7.79
C ARG A 80 5.81 -13.98 -7.29
N PHE A 81 5.23 -12.99 -7.99
CA PHE A 81 5.19 -11.61 -7.50
C PHE A 81 4.39 -11.50 -6.21
N SER A 82 3.23 -12.13 -6.14
CA SER A 82 2.37 -12.16 -4.95
C SER A 82 3.09 -12.74 -3.75
N GLU A 83 3.75 -13.88 -3.92
CA GLU A 83 4.54 -14.53 -2.86
C GLU A 83 5.71 -13.66 -2.40
N GLY A 84 6.43 -13.04 -3.33
CA GLY A 84 7.55 -12.14 -2.99
C GLY A 84 7.09 -10.92 -2.19
N ILE A 85 5.95 -10.33 -2.53
CA ILE A 85 5.42 -9.18 -1.77
C ILE A 85 4.92 -9.64 -0.39
N LEU A 86 4.26 -10.79 -0.27
CA LEU A 86 3.86 -11.35 1.02
C LEU A 86 5.07 -11.63 1.91
N GLU A 87 6.14 -12.19 1.36
CA GLU A 87 7.40 -12.42 2.08
C GLU A 87 8.01 -11.10 2.58
N ALA A 88 8.03 -10.07 1.75
CA ALA A 88 8.49 -8.74 2.13
C ALA A 88 7.65 -8.17 3.28
N CYS A 89 6.32 -8.24 3.21
CA CYS A 89 5.43 -7.80 4.29
C CYS A 89 5.71 -8.52 5.61
N ILE A 90 5.87 -9.84 5.58
CA ILE A 90 6.15 -10.66 6.78
C ILE A 90 7.52 -10.30 7.37
N LYS A 91 8.53 -10.07 6.53
CA LYS A 91 9.89 -9.76 6.96
C LYS A 91 10.02 -8.34 7.50
N TYR A 92 9.54 -7.35 6.75
CA TYR A 92 9.86 -5.95 6.99
C TYR A 92 8.86 -5.23 7.88
N CYS A 93 7.58 -5.63 7.92
CA CYS A 93 6.61 -4.99 8.80
C CYS A 93 7.01 -5.01 10.28
N PRO A 94 7.44 -6.14 10.87
CA PRO A 94 7.90 -6.15 12.26
C PRO A 94 9.10 -5.24 12.52
N ILE A 95 10.00 -5.10 11.54
CA ILE A 95 11.16 -4.21 11.63
C ILE A 95 10.70 -2.76 11.58
N ALA A 96 9.86 -2.39 10.62
CA ALA A 96 9.34 -1.03 10.50
C ALA A 96 8.50 -0.58 11.71
N LEU A 97 7.85 -1.52 12.41
CA LEU A 97 7.11 -1.24 13.65
C LEU A 97 8.04 -0.99 14.84
N LYS A 98 9.16 -1.71 14.93
CA LYS A 98 10.15 -1.58 15.99
C LYS A 98 11.08 -0.39 15.77
N GLU A 99 11.44 -0.14 14.53
CA GLU A 99 12.43 0.84 14.08
C GLU A 99 11.79 1.72 13.00
N PRO A 100 10.96 2.70 13.37
CA PRO A 100 10.18 3.50 12.41
C PRO A 100 11.02 4.24 11.36
N GLU A 101 12.27 4.55 11.67
CA GLU A 101 13.22 5.25 10.80
C GLU A 101 14.17 4.30 10.04
N ASN A 102 13.94 2.99 10.11
CA ASN A 102 14.73 2.02 9.36
C ASN A 102 14.41 2.15 7.86
N TYR A 103 15.35 2.74 7.13
CA TYR A 103 15.16 3.03 5.69
C TYR A 103 14.90 1.77 4.87
N GLU A 104 15.68 0.71 5.12
CA GLU A 104 15.52 -0.56 4.39
C GLU A 104 14.12 -1.15 4.61
N ALA A 105 13.64 -1.15 5.85
CA ALA A 105 12.31 -1.67 6.15
C ALA A 105 11.17 -0.82 5.56
N ARG A 106 11.39 0.48 5.37
CA ARG A 106 10.42 1.38 4.75
C ARG A 106 10.46 1.34 3.23
N ALA A 107 11.59 0.97 2.64
CA ALA A 107 11.79 0.89 1.19
C ALA A 107 11.31 -0.43 0.58
N ASN A 108 11.16 -1.46 1.40
CA ASN A 108 10.70 -2.79 1.01
C ASN A 108 9.30 -3.08 1.50
#